data_23cb70966ad8029a01acd17b6f7cf056
#
_entry.id   23cb70966ad8029a01acd17b6f7cf056
#
_cell.length_a   1.000
_cell.length_b   1.000
_cell.length_c   1.000
_cell.angle_alpha   90.00
_cell.angle_beta   90.00
_cell.angle_gamma   90.00
#
_symmetry.space_group_name_H-M   'P 1'
#
loop_
_entity.id
_entity.type
_entity.pdbx_description
1 polymer ?
#
loop_
_entity_poly.entity_id
_entity_poly.type
_entity_poly.pdbx_seq_one_letter_code
_entity_poly.pdbx_strand_id
1 'polypeptide(L)'
;AGYASRAPNPDPERWPRTMAVPNKILMVGMFAKGTAQDEKTTPFGLMYGVEIHANALNTILMDNFLHEVAPWVNALILLALALLTAFMASRLPTLWSFVLSLVLIVVFFFAVTLLFDLYNRVIVLSAPVFAVLFSFLAVIVYRIMTEEKDKRRIRDMFGRYVSPRVVDQILSNPPELGGVDKEVTVLFSDIRGFTEVSERMSSQELVNHLNVYFTAMTDVLMEYEGTLDKYIGDMIMGFWGAPLPQPEHAILACKCALRQMEVLNELNSQWPQDRRIDIGIGINTGTVTVGNIGSVGRMNYTLMGDSVNLGSRLEGVNKTYGTHVMMSEFTYGLVK
;
A
#
# COMPACT_ATOMS: atom_id res chain seq x y z
N ALA A 1 -19.54 1.32 -57.29
CA ALA A 1 -19.16 2.67 -57.69
C ALA A 1 -18.02 2.58 -58.70
N GLY A 2 -18.32 2.78 -59.99
CA GLY A 2 -17.33 2.70 -61.05
C GLY A 2 -16.54 4.01 -61.12
N TYR A 3 -15.27 3.94 -60.79
CA TYR A 3 -14.32 4.99 -61.15
C TYR A 3 -14.31 5.13 -62.65
N ALA A 4 -14.70 6.29 -63.18
CA ALA A 4 -14.50 6.60 -64.57
C ALA A 4 -12.97 6.61 -64.78
N SER A 5 -12.47 5.68 -65.62
CA SER A 5 -11.11 5.64 -66.06
C SER A 5 -10.76 6.98 -66.73
N ARG A 6 -9.61 7.53 -66.37
CA ARG A 6 -9.03 8.67 -67.07
C ARG A 6 -8.96 8.37 -68.61
N ALA A 7 -9.90 8.91 -69.34
CA ALA A 7 -9.75 8.94 -70.76
C ALA A 7 -8.60 9.92 -71.12
N PRO A 8 -7.68 9.60 -72.02
CA PRO A 8 -6.70 10.55 -72.48
C PRO A 8 -7.44 11.74 -73.14
N ASN A 9 -6.89 12.94 -72.90
CA ASN A 9 -7.41 14.24 -73.36
C ASN A 9 -8.06 14.12 -74.73
N PRO A 10 -9.42 14.13 -74.82
CA PRO A 10 -10.04 13.95 -76.12
C PRO A 10 -9.96 15.26 -76.91
N ASP A 11 -9.64 15.10 -78.17
CA ASP A 11 -9.67 16.15 -79.16
C ASP A 11 -11.02 16.90 -79.04
N PRO A 12 -11.04 18.24 -78.84
CA PRO A 12 -12.26 19.02 -78.62
C PRO A 12 -13.29 18.90 -79.76
N GLU A 13 -12.91 18.48 -80.95
CA GLU A 13 -13.80 18.32 -82.09
C GLU A 13 -14.55 16.97 -82.12
N ARG A 14 -14.24 16.04 -81.25
CA ARG A 14 -14.81 14.69 -81.19
C ARG A 14 -15.95 14.46 -80.22
N TRP A 15 -16.48 15.48 -79.58
CA TRP A 15 -17.62 15.28 -78.72
C TRP A 15 -18.89 15.05 -79.53
N PRO A 16 -19.54 13.87 -79.37
CA PRO A 16 -20.84 13.69 -79.98
C PRO A 16 -21.81 14.70 -79.39
N ARG A 17 -22.40 15.54 -80.20
CA ARG A 17 -23.31 16.64 -79.85
C ARG A 17 -24.59 16.18 -79.09
N THR A 18 -24.79 14.91 -78.90
CA THR A 18 -25.95 14.30 -78.17
C THR A 18 -25.51 13.06 -77.37
N MET A 19 -24.84 13.23 -76.25
CA MET A 19 -24.85 12.22 -75.24
C MET A 19 -26.06 12.47 -74.32
N ALA A 20 -27.22 11.93 -74.76
CA ALA A 20 -28.29 11.77 -73.82
C ALA A 20 -27.86 10.74 -72.76
N VAL A 21 -27.62 11.17 -71.56
CA VAL A 21 -27.28 10.31 -70.39
C VAL A 21 -28.55 10.25 -69.51
N PRO A 22 -29.55 9.41 -69.87
CA PRO A 22 -30.80 9.36 -69.12
C PRO A 22 -30.53 8.94 -67.70
N ASN A 23 -31.18 9.62 -66.79
CA ASN A 23 -31.15 9.34 -65.36
C ASN A 23 -29.74 9.47 -64.67
N LYS A 24 -28.87 10.33 -65.22
CA LYS A 24 -27.56 10.63 -64.62
C LYS A 24 -27.38 12.14 -64.44
N ILE A 25 -26.72 12.51 -63.36
CA ILE A 25 -26.31 13.90 -63.10
C ILE A 25 -24.89 14.07 -63.67
N LEU A 26 -24.71 14.99 -64.62
CA LEU A 26 -23.42 15.34 -65.22
C LEU A 26 -22.85 16.55 -64.46
N MET A 27 -21.70 16.38 -63.85
CA MET A 27 -20.95 17.47 -63.24
C MET A 27 -19.77 17.81 -64.11
N VAL A 28 -19.63 19.09 -64.44
CA VAL A 28 -18.54 19.61 -65.28
C VAL A 28 -17.65 20.51 -64.44
N GLY A 29 -16.35 20.24 -64.43
CA GLY A 29 -15.38 21.02 -63.68
C GLY A 29 -14.01 20.96 -64.27
N MET A 30 -13.10 21.86 -63.89
CA MET A 30 -11.73 21.91 -64.37
C MET A 30 -10.84 20.95 -63.57
N PHE A 31 -10.06 20.14 -64.31
CA PHE A 31 -9.08 19.19 -63.76
C PHE A 31 -7.63 19.56 -64.13
N ALA A 32 -7.37 20.81 -64.51
CA ALA A 32 -6.05 21.25 -64.95
C ALA A 32 -5.13 21.48 -63.72
N LYS A 33 -4.01 20.74 -63.67
CA LYS A 33 -2.97 20.99 -62.62
C LYS A 33 -2.42 22.41 -62.79
N GLY A 34 -2.40 23.18 -61.71
CA GLY A 34 -1.84 24.53 -61.64
C GLY A 34 -2.85 25.67 -61.74
N THR A 35 -4.14 25.38 -61.85
CA THR A 35 -5.19 26.36 -61.61
C THR A 35 -5.49 26.38 -60.14
N ALA A 36 -4.72 27.16 -59.36
CA ALA A 36 -4.76 27.22 -57.89
C ALA A 36 -6.12 27.59 -57.29
N GLN A 37 -7.11 27.94 -58.12
CA GLN A 37 -8.43 28.35 -57.66
C GLN A 37 -9.39 27.19 -57.40
N ASP A 38 -9.17 25.99 -57.96
CA ASP A 38 -10.10 24.87 -57.82
C ASP A 38 -9.53 23.66 -57.09
N GLU A 39 -8.23 23.66 -56.74
CA GLU A 39 -7.61 22.64 -55.89
C GLU A 39 -7.82 23.01 -54.43
N LYS A 40 -8.42 22.09 -53.66
CA LYS A 40 -8.68 22.26 -52.22
C LYS A 40 -7.99 21.14 -51.42
N THR A 41 -7.33 21.52 -50.35
CA THR A 41 -6.77 20.55 -49.39
C THR A 41 -7.89 19.94 -48.59
N THR A 42 -8.02 18.64 -48.63
CA THR A 42 -8.97 17.85 -47.87
C THR A 42 -8.23 16.87 -46.95
N PRO A 43 -8.88 16.26 -45.96
CA PRO A 43 -8.28 15.20 -45.15
C PRO A 43 -7.77 14.00 -45.97
N PHE A 44 -8.29 13.84 -47.21
CA PHE A 44 -7.88 12.76 -48.13
C PHE A 44 -6.84 13.22 -49.15
N GLY A 45 -6.29 14.41 -49.00
CA GLY A 45 -5.31 15.03 -49.91
C GLY A 45 -5.91 16.15 -50.73
N LEU A 46 -5.19 16.52 -51.82
CA LEU A 46 -5.66 17.54 -52.74
C LEU A 46 -6.78 16.98 -53.64
N MET A 47 -7.93 17.64 -53.61
CA MET A 47 -9.11 17.30 -54.44
C MET A 47 -9.56 18.51 -55.25
N TYR A 48 -10.09 18.25 -56.41
CA TYR A 48 -10.71 19.31 -57.21
C TYR A 48 -12.09 19.66 -56.68
N GLY A 49 -12.50 20.93 -56.78
CA GLY A 49 -13.78 21.40 -56.31
C GLY A 49 -14.96 20.59 -56.84
N VAL A 50 -14.93 20.21 -58.10
CA VAL A 50 -15.95 19.36 -58.74
C VAL A 50 -16.04 17.97 -58.08
N GLU A 51 -14.90 17.38 -57.63
CA GLU A 51 -14.89 16.08 -56.93
C GLU A 51 -15.54 16.22 -55.56
N ILE A 52 -15.27 17.34 -54.87
CA ILE A 52 -15.89 17.63 -53.57
C ILE A 52 -17.43 17.76 -53.72
N HIS A 53 -17.87 18.54 -54.74
CA HIS A 53 -19.31 18.68 -55.04
C HIS A 53 -19.97 17.36 -55.48
N ALA A 54 -19.26 16.53 -56.26
CA ALA A 54 -19.75 15.22 -56.65
C ALA A 54 -19.92 14.28 -55.44
N ASN A 55 -18.96 14.29 -54.50
CA ASN A 55 -19.09 13.53 -53.27
C ASN A 55 -20.24 14.03 -52.37
N ALA A 56 -20.38 15.36 -52.25
CA ALA A 56 -21.49 15.94 -51.49
C ALA A 56 -22.85 15.57 -52.12
N LEU A 57 -22.98 15.66 -53.46
CA LEU A 57 -24.20 15.24 -54.15
C LEU A 57 -24.49 13.74 -53.97
N ASN A 58 -23.46 12.90 -54.04
CA ASN A 58 -23.61 11.46 -53.79
C ASN A 58 -24.11 11.16 -52.37
N THR A 59 -23.58 11.89 -51.37
CA THR A 59 -24.05 11.78 -49.98
C THR A 59 -25.53 12.11 -49.86
N ILE A 60 -25.99 13.18 -50.52
CA ILE A 60 -27.40 13.60 -50.52
C ILE A 60 -28.28 12.56 -51.24
N LEU A 61 -27.87 12.07 -52.41
CA LEU A 61 -28.66 11.12 -53.21
C LEU A 61 -28.75 9.74 -52.55
N MET A 62 -27.74 9.33 -51.80
CA MET A 62 -27.71 8.07 -51.09
C MET A 62 -28.27 8.15 -49.69
N ASP A 63 -28.70 9.33 -49.22
CA ASP A 63 -29.14 9.60 -47.85
C ASP A 63 -28.13 9.11 -46.80
N ASN A 64 -26.82 9.25 -47.16
CA ASN A 64 -25.72 8.70 -46.37
C ASN A 64 -25.12 9.79 -45.45
N PHE A 65 -25.95 10.37 -44.59
CA PHE A 65 -25.52 11.40 -43.64
C PHE A 65 -24.94 10.81 -42.36
N LEU A 66 -23.97 11.53 -41.80
CA LEU A 66 -23.48 11.23 -40.46
C LEU A 66 -24.46 11.78 -39.43
N HIS A 67 -24.86 10.93 -38.48
CA HIS A 67 -25.77 11.29 -37.40
C HIS A 67 -25.03 11.29 -36.07
N GLU A 68 -25.01 12.42 -35.40
CA GLU A 68 -24.50 12.48 -34.04
C GLU A 68 -25.47 11.79 -33.08
N VAL A 69 -24.90 11.01 -32.16
CA VAL A 69 -25.69 10.38 -31.08
C VAL A 69 -26.07 11.43 -30.06
N ALA A 70 -27.30 11.35 -29.55
CA ALA A 70 -27.80 12.30 -28.56
C ALA A 70 -26.86 12.44 -27.34
N PRO A 71 -26.62 13.65 -26.83
CA PRO A 71 -25.66 13.90 -25.74
C PRO A 71 -25.90 13.06 -24.50
N TRP A 72 -27.13 12.76 -24.16
CA TRP A 72 -27.49 11.93 -23.01
C TRP A 72 -27.03 10.47 -23.17
N VAL A 73 -26.98 9.93 -24.41
CA VAL A 73 -26.47 8.57 -24.69
C VAL A 73 -24.96 8.53 -24.48
N ASN A 74 -24.23 9.54 -24.97
CA ASN A 74 -22.80 9.66 -24.72
C ASN A 74 -22.50 9.74 -23.20
N ALA A 75 -23.34 10.48 -22.43
CA ALA A 75 -23.21 10.56 -20.99
C ALA A 75 -23.49 9.21 -20.29
N LEU A 76 -24.48 8.44 -20.75
CA LEU A 76 -24.74 7.09 -20.25
C LEU A 76 -23.59 6.11 -20.54
N ILE A 77 -23.03 6.14 -21.74
CA ILE A 77 -21.88 5.31 -22.11
C ILE A 77 -20.69 5.64 -21.20
N LEU A 78 -20.39 6.94 -21.03
CA LEU A 78 -19.33 7.40 -20.14
C LEU A 78 -19.52 6.89 -18.70
N LEU A 79 -20.73 7.07 -18.15
CA LEU A 79 -21.06 6.63 -16.80
C LEU A 79 -20.94 5.11 -16.65
N ALA A 80 -21.47 4.36 -17.61
CA ALA A 80 -21.44 2.89 -17.58
C ALA A 80 -19.99 2.37 -17.62
N LEU A 81 -19.14 2.91 -18.49
CA LEU A 81 -17.72 2.52 -18.59
C LEU A 81 -16.94 2.91 -17.33
N ALA A 82 -17.19 4.10 -16.77
CA ALA A 82 -16.56 4.53 -15.53
C ALA A 82 -16.94 3.63 -14.34
N LEU A 83 -18.23 3.32 -14.17
CA LEU A 83 -18.71 2.45 -13.10
C LEU A 83 -18.22 1.01 -13.26
N LEU A 84 -18.22 0.47 -14.48
CA LEU A 84 -17.67 -0.86 -14.74
C LEU A 84 -16.19 -0.94 -14.40
N THR A 85 -15.41 0.06 -14.81
CA THR A 85 -13.99 0.15 -14.48
C THR A 85 -13.76 0.27 -12.98
N ALA A 86 -14.52 1.13 -12.29
CA ALA A 86 -14.43 1.28 -10.84
C ALA A 86 -14.76 -0.03 -10.11
N PHE A 87 -15.81 -0.74 -10.55
CA PHE A 87 -16.18 -2.04 -10.01
C PHE A 87 -15.07 -3.07 -10.20
N MET A 88 -14.52 -3.20 -11.41
CA MET A 88 -13.42 -4.12 -11.71
C MET A 88 -12.18 -3.78 -10.88
N ALA A 89 -11.78 -2.50 -10.81
CA ALA A 89 -10.62 -2.06 -10.04
C ALA A 89 -10.78 -2.26 -8.53
N SER A 90 -12.03 -2.23 -8.01
CA SER A 90 -12.31 -2.47 -6.59
C SER A 90 -12.27 -3.94 -6.18
N ARG A 91 -12.56 -4.87 -7.11
CA ARG A 91 -12.73 -6.30 -6.81
C ARG A 91 -11.57 -7.18 -7.25
N LEU A 92 -10.85 -6.77 -8.29
CA LEU A 92 -9.77 -7.58 -8.87
C LEU A 92 -8.39 -7.13 -8.38
N PRO A 93 -7.37 -8.01 -8.45
CA PRO A 93 -5.98 -7.63 -8.29
C PRO A 93 -5.58 -6.54 -9.28
N THR A 94 -4.69 -5.64 -8.88
CA THR A 94 -4.29 -4.45 -9.65
C THR A 94 -3.88 -4.78 -11.09
N LEU A 95 -3.10 -5.84 -11.28
CA LEU A 95 -2.64 -6.26 -12.61
C LEU A 95 -3.81 -6.65 -13.53
N TRP A 96 -4.74 -7.48 -13.03
CA TRP A 96 -5.90 -7.91 -13.81
C TRP A 96 -6.88 -6.78 -14.11
N SER A 97 -7.09 -5.88 -13.15
CA SER A 97 -7.95 -4.71 -13.38
C SER A 97 -7.36 -3.75 -14.41
N PHE A 98 -6.03 -3.60 -14.44
CA PHE A 98 -5.33 -2.83 -15.49
C PHE A 98 -5.52 -3.45 -16.87
N VAL A 99 -5.23 -4.75 -17.01
CA VAL A 99 -5.38 -5.48 -18.29
C VAL A 99 -6.82 -5.40 -18.79
N LEU A 100 -7.81 -5.65 -17.93
CA LEU A 100 -9.21 -5.60 -18.32
C LEU A 100 -9.67 -4.18 -18.67
N SER A 101 -9.16 -3.15 -18.02
CA SER A 101 -9.45 -1.76 -18.40
C SER A 101 -8.89 -1.42 -19.79
N LEU A 102 -7.71 -1.93 -20.13
CA LEU A 102 -7.13 -1.78 -21.47
C LEU A 102 -7.97 -2.52 -22.53
N VAL A 103 -8.36 -3.76 -22.24
CA VAL A 103 -9.25 -4.54 -23.11
C VAL A 103 -10.57 -3.82 -23.31
N LEU A 104 -11.15 -3.23 -22.27
CA LEU A 104 -12.38 -2.47 -22.34
C LEU A 104 -12.26 -1.26 -23.30
N ILE A 105 -11.14 -0.52 -23.24
CA ILE A 105 -10.87 0.59 -24.17
C ILE A 105 -10.79 0.08 -25.59
N VAL A 106 -10.09 -1.03 -25.84
CA VAL A 106 -9.94 -1.61 -27.18
C VAL A 106 -11.29 -2.08 -27.74
N VAL A 107 -12.07 -2.78 -26.92
CA VAL A 107 -13.42 -3.25 -27.30
C VAL A 107 -14.33 -2.04 -27.60
N PHE A 108 -14.29 -1.01 -26.77
CA PHE A 108 -15.05 0.21 -26.99
C PHE A 108 -14.65 0.91 -28.30
N PHE A 109 -13.34 1.01 -28.59
CA PHE A 109 -12.85 1.57 -29.85
C PHE A 109 -13.41 0.81 -31.07
N PHE A 110 -13.30 -0.52 -31.08
CA PHE A 110 -13.84 -1.33 -32.17
C PHE A 110 -15.36 -1.22 -32.28
N ALA A 111 -16.08 -1.18 -31.16
CA ALA A 111 -17.53 -1.01 -31.17
C ALA A 111 -17.97 0.33 -31.78
N VAL A 112 -17.27 1.42 -31.42
CA VAL A 112 -17.56 2.75 -32.01
C VAL A 112 -17.23 2.79 -33.51
N THR A 113 -16.11 2.19 -33.95
CA THR A 113 -15.75 2.09 -35.34
C THR A 113 -16.80 1.29 -36.13
N LEU A 114 -17.23 0.16 -35.60
CA LEU A 114 -18.26 -0.67 -36.23
C LEU A 114 -19.60 0.04 -36.35
N LEU A 115 -20.03 0.78 -35.32
CA LEU A 115 -21.25 1.57 -35.33
C LEU A 115 -21.17 2.74 -36.35
N PHE A 116 -20.00 3.33 -36.47
CA PHE A 116 -19.75 4.35 -37.48
C PHE A 116 -19.86 3.76 -38.90
N ASP A 117 -19.21 2.62 -39.17
CA ASP A 117 -19.19 2.01 -40.50
C ASP A 117 -20.56 1.45 -40.92
N LEU A 118 -21.31 0.86 -40.01
CA LEU A 118 -22.58 0.21 -40.33
C LEU A 118 -23.79 1.15 -40.28
N TYR A 119 -23.75 2.16 -39.42
CA TYR A 119 -24.96 2.97 -39.12
C TYR A 119 -24.71 4.48 -39.26
N ASN A 120 -23.53 4.91 -39.72
CA ASN A 120 -23.15 6.33 -39.81
C ASN A 120 -23.34 7.12 -38.52
N ARG A 121 -23.20 6.43 -37.36
CA ARG A 121 -23.40 7.05 -36.05
C ARG A 121 -22.05 7.54 -35.49
N VAL A 122 -21.99 8.82 -35.16
CA VAL A 122 -20.82 9.46 -34.57
C VAL A 122 -20.97 9.44 -33.05
N ILE A 123 -20.13 8.68 -32.36
CA ILE A 123 -20.04 8.61 -30.89
C ILE A 123 -18.75 9.29 -30.44
N VAL A 124 -18.82 10.06 -29.37
CA VAL A 124 -17.63 10.70 -28.77
C VAL A 124 -16.70 9.64 -28.19
N LEU A 125 -15.50 9.51 -28.72
CA LEU A 125 -14.51 8.51 -28.30
C LEU A 125 -13.66 8.97 -27.10
N SER A 126 -13.24 10.25 -27.10
CA SER A 126 -12.25 10.76 -26.14
C SER A 126 -12.74 10.75 -24.70
N ALA A 127 -13.94 11.27 -24.44
CA ALA A 127 -14.45 11.40 -23.08
C ALA A 127 -14.62 10.05 -22.34
N PRO A 128 -15.21 8.98 -22.93
CA PRO A 128 -15.28 7.66 -22.31
C PRO A 128 -13.90 7.03 -22.04
N VAL A 129 -12.92 7.19 -22.94
CA VAL A 129 -11.56 6.68 -22.73
C VAL A 129 -10.91 7.35 -21.52
N PHE A 130 -11.00 8.68 -21.41
CA PHE A 130 -10.50 9.40 -20.24
C PHE A 130 -11.26 9.00 -18.97
N ALA A 131 -12.58 8.76 -19.05
CA ALA A 131 -13.35 8.31 -17.90
C ALA A 131 -12.87 6.94 -17.36
N VAL A 132 -12.55 5.99 -18.25
CA VAL A 132 -11.96 4.69 -17.85
C VAL A 132 -10.60 4.91 -17.18
N LEU A 133 -9.70 5.70 -17.75
CA LEU A 133 -8.38 5.95 -17.21
C LEU A 133 -8.43 6.65 -15.85
N PHE A 134 -9.22 7.71 -15.72
CA PHE A 134 -9.35 8.44 -14.44
C PHE A 134 -10.08 7.62 -13.38
N SER A 135 -11.09 6.84 -13.74
CA SER A 135 -11.79 5.96 -12.81
C SER A 135 -10.85 4.87 -12.27
N PHE A 136 -10.06 4.23 -13.14
CA PHE A 136 -9.04 3.27 -12.74
C PHE A 136 -8.02 3.90 -11.77
N LEU A 137 -7.44 5.05 -12.16
CA LEU A 137 -6.44 5.74 -11.35
C LEU A 137 -7.00 6.15 -9.98
N ALA A 138 -8.21 6.72 -9.95
CA ALA A 138 -8.84 7.13 -8.69
C ALA A 138 -9.04 5.97 -7.72
N VAL A 139 -9.52 4.81 -8.23
CA VAL A 139 -9.72 3.62 -7.38
C VAL A 139 -8.39 3.05 -6.88
N ILE A 140 -7.35 3.01 -7.72
CA ILE A 140 -6.03 2.52 -7.30
C ILE A 140 -5.41 3.44 -6.23
N VAL A 141 -5.45 4.76 -6.43
CA VAL A 141 -4.96 5.72 -5.43
C VAL A 141 -5.73 5.57 -4.11
N TYR A 142 -7.06 5.48 -4.15
CA TYR A 142 -7.88 5.25 -2.96
C TYR A 142 -7.49 3.96 -2.23
N ARG A 143 -7.28 2.86 -2.97
CA ARG A 143 -6.88 1.55 -2.43
C ARG A 143 -5.52 1.61 -1.74
N ILE A 144 -4.51 2.21 -2.40
CA ILE A 144 -3.17 2.39 -1.81
C ILE A 144 -3.26 3.19 -0.51
N MET A 145 -3.98 4.32 -0.52
CA MET A 145 -4.14 5.16 0.66
C MET A 145 -4.86 4.45 1.82
N THR A 146 -5.82 3.58 1.51
CA THR A 146 -6.57 2.83 2.52
C THR A 146 -5.74 1.69 3.09
N GLU A 147 -5.05 0.92 2.25
CA GLU A 147 -4.15 -0.17 2.70
C GLU A 147 -3.01 0.35 3.60
N GLU A 148 -2.42 1.51 3.27
CA GLU A 148 -1.41 2.13 4.12
C GLU A 148 -1.96 2.61 5.46
N LYS A 149 -3.16 3.20 5.47
CA LYS A 149 -3.82 3.63 6.72
C LYS A 149 -4.13 2.45 7.63
N ASP A 150 -4.62 1.34 7.08
CA ASP A 150 -4.92 0.15 7.86
C ASP A 150 -3.66 -0.47 8.45
N LYS A 151 -2.56 -0.56 7.68
CA LYS A 151 -1.25 -1.01 8.19
C LYS A 151 -0.73 -0.11 9.31
N ARG A 152 -0.80 1.22 9.15
CA ARG A 152 -0.39 2.17 10.19
C ARG A 152 -1.26 2.02 11.44
N ARG A 153 -2.58 1.93 11.29
CA ARG A 153 -3.49 1.75 12.42
C ARG A 153 -3.23 0.46 13.19
N ILE A 154 -2.96 -0.64 12.50
CA ILE A 154 -2.57 -1.91 13.11
C ILE A 154 -1.24 -1.73 13.86
N ARG A 155 -0.23 -1.13 13.22
CA ARG A 155 1.06 -0.86 13.85
C ARG A 155 0.92 -0.01 15.12
N ASP A 156 0.12 1.07 15.08
CA ASP A 156 -0.09 1.96 16.23
C ASP A 156 -0.84 1.28 17.37
N MET A 157 -1.83 0.43 17.07
CA MET A 157 -2.56 -0.34 18.06
C MET A 157 -1.67 -1.38 18.75
N PHE A 158 -0.95 -2.17 17.96
CA PHE A 158 -0.11 -3.25 18.49
C PHE A 158 1.24 -2.76 19.01
N GLY A 159 1.76 -1.64 18.53
CA GLY A 159 3.01 -1.03 19.01
C GLY A 159 2.98 -0.61 20.50
N ARG A 160 1.78 -0.56 21.10
CA ARG A 160 1.60 -0.34 22.55
C ARG A 160 1.72 -1.62 23.37
N TYR A 161 1.59 -2.78 22.75
CA TYR A 161 1.57 -4.09 23.43
C TYR A 161 2.81 -4.92 23.13
N VAL A 162 3.43 -4.70 21.97
CA VAL A 162 4.64 -5.40 21.54
C VAL A 162 5.59 -4.41 20.85
N SER A 163 6.90 -4.72 20.88
CA SER A 163 7.88 -3.82 20.25
C SER A 163 7.57 -3.62 18.75
N PRO A 164 7.89 -2.43 18.18
CA PRO A 164 7.67 -2.15 16.76
C PRO A 164 8.28 -3.22 15.83
N ARG A 165 9.43 -3.78 16.21
CA ARG A 165 10.11 -4.85 15.46
C ARG A 165 9.29 -6.14 15.41
N VAL A 166 8.63 -6.50 16.50
CA VAL A 166 7.72 -7.68 16.56
C VAL A 166 6.49 -7.44 15.71
N VAL A 167 5.93 -6.23 15.74
CA VAL A 167 4.77 -5.87 14.88
C VAL A 167 5.13 -6.00 13.40
N ASP A 168 6.29 -5.49 12.99
CA ASP A 168 6.74 -5.56 11.58
C ASP A 168 6.94 -7.01 11.12
N GLN A 169 7.45 -7.88 12.00
CA GLN A 169 7.59 -9.30 11.71
C GLN A 169 6.23 -10.02 11.59
N ILE A 170 5.29 -9.73 12.48
CA ILE A 170 3.92 -10.27 12.43
C ILE A 170 3.20 -9.84 11.15
N LEU A 171 3.37 -8.58 10.72
CA LEU A 171 2.77 -8.07 9.49
C LEU A 171 3.39 -8.66 8.22
N SER A 172 4.69 -9.02 8.29
CA SER A 172 5.42 -9.60 7.14
C SER A 172 5.21 -11.11 7.02
N ASN A 173 5.12 -11.79 8.16
CA ASN A 173 4.92 -13.23 8.25
C ASN A 173 3.80 -13.50 9.27
N PRO A 174 2.61 -13.93 8.82
CA PRO A 174 1.52 -14.26 9.73
C PRO A 174 1.98 -15.23 10.81
N PRO A 175 1.60 -15.01 12.07
CA PRO A 175 2.08 -15.81 13.18
C PRO A 175 1.52 -17.24 13.10
N GLU A 176 2.42 -18.21 12.99
CA GLU A 176 2.10 -19.64 13.20
C GLU A 176 2.45 -20.01 14.63
N LEU A 177 1.74 -20.99 15.19
CA LEU A 177 2.09 -21.58 16.48
C LEU A 177 3.44 -22.30 16.36
N GLY A 178 4.32 -22.05 17.32
CA GLY A 178 5.64 -22.67 17.37
C GLY A 178 6.73 -21.67 17.73
N GLY A 179 7.93 -22.19 17.84
CA GLY A 179 9.12 -21.39 18.15
C GLY A 179 10.35 -21.97 17.48
N VAL A 180 11.39 -21.14 17.45
CA VAL A 180 12.73 -21.52 16.97
C VAL A 180 13.75 -21.30 18.09
N ASP A 181 14.75 -22.15 18.15
CA ASP A 181 15.83 -21.99 19.11
C ASP A 181 16.76 -20.87 18.66
N LYS A 182 16.97 -19.90 19.56
CA LYS A 182 17.86 -18.75 19.34
C LYS A 182 18.67 -18.48 20.61
N GLU A 183 19.89 -18.02 20.41
CA GLU A 183 20.66 -17.42 21.47
C GLU A 183 20.18 -15.99 21.71
N VAL A 184 19.78 -15.70 22.95
CA VAL A 184 19.22 -14.42 23.36
C VAL A 184 19.80 -14.01 24.71
N THR A 185 19.73 -12.73 25.02
CA THR A 185 19.97 -12.23 26.38
C THR A 185 18.63 -11.81 26.97
N VAL A 186 18.30 -12.34 28.13
CA VAL A 186 17.10 -11.98 28.90
C VAL A 186 17.45 -11.08 30.07
N LEU A 187 16.56 -10.15 30.37
CA LEU A 187 16.63 -9.26 31.52
C LEU A 187 15.35 -9.37 32.31
N PHE A 188 15.49 -9.55 33.61
CA PHE A 188 14.42 -9.45 34.59
C PHE A 188 14.74 -8.29 35.53
N SER A 189 13.78 -7.40 35.75
CA SER A 189 13.87 -6.29 36.69
C SER A 189 12.67 -6.31 37.62
N ASP A 190 12.86 -6.42 38.92
CA ASP A 190 11.82 -6.56 39.93
C ASP A 190 11.95 -5.51 41.02
N ILE A 191 10.82 -5.04 41.58
CA ILE A 191 10.79 -4.04 42.63
C ILE A 191 11.04 -4.72 44.00
N ARG A 192 12.00 -4.21 44.73
CA ARG A 192 12.30 -4.70 46.06
C ARG A 192 11.30 -4.19 47.08
N GLY A 193 10.79 -5.11 47.92
CA GLY A 193 9.83 -4.75 48.96
C GLY A 193 8.51 -4.20 48.41
N PHE A 194 8.12 -4.62 47.23
CA PHE A 194 6.90 -4.14 46.57
C PHE A 194 5.65 -4.25 47.44
N THR A 195 5.53 -5.34 48.18
CA THR A 195 4.40 -5.54 49.14
C THR A 195 4.30 -4.41 50.15
N GLU A 196 5.42 -3.99 50.74
CA GLU A 196 5.46 -2.89 51.70
C GLU A 196 5.12 -1.54 51.07
N VAL A 197 5.58 -1.30 49.85
CA VAL A 197 5.27 -0.07 49.07
C VAL A 197 3.79 -0.05 48.70
N SER A 198 3.25 -1.18 48.30
CA SER A 198 1.85 -1.31 47.87
C SER A 198 0.85 -1.12 49.03
N GLU A 199 1.19 -1.54 50.22
CA GLU A 199 0.33 -1.38 51.41
C GLU A 199 0.20 0.08 51.86
N ARG A 200 1.15 0.94 51.48
CA ARG A 200 1.16 2.38 51.87
C ARG A 200 0.37 3.26 50.93
N MET A 201 -0.14 2.75 49.83
CA MET A 201 -0.84 3.50 48.78
C MET A 201 -2.25 2.98 48.57
N SER A 202 -3.16 3.85 48.16
CA SER A 202 -4.43 3.38 47.60
C SER A 202 -4.19 2.66 46.27
N SER A 203 -5.08 1.77 45.86
CA SER A 203 -4.97 1.03 44.61
C SER A 203 -4.78 1.94 43.39
N GLN A 204 -5.45 3.10 43.36
CA GLN A 204 -5.32 4.06 42.25
C GLN A 204 -3.96 4.78 42.23
N GLU A 205 -3.44 5.15 43.42
CA GLU A 205 -2.11 5.77 43.56
C GLU A 205 -1.02 4.77 43.16
N LEU A 206 -1.15 3.50 43.60
CA LEU A 206 -0.22 2.43 43.26
C LEU A 206 -0.16 2.22 41.73
N VAL A 207 -1.32 2.11 41.07
CA VAL A 207 -1.38 1.96 39.60
C VAL A 207 -0.73 3.15 38.88
N ASN A 208 -1.02 4.38 39.34
CA ASN A 208 -0.40 5.57 38.75
C ASN A 208 1.13 5.59 38.94
N HIS A 209 1.58 5.21 40.13
CA HIS A 209 3.01 5.15 40.48
C HIS A 209 3.74 4.08 39.66
N LEU A 210 3.17 2.87 39.56
CA LEU A 210 3.69 1.81 38.71
C LEU A 210 3.70 2.19 37.22
N ASN A 211 2.68 2.88 36.71
CA ASN A 211 2.65 3.32 35.33
C ASN A 211 3.78 4.28 35.00
N VAL A 212 4.14 5.21 35.90
CA VAL A 212 5.29 6.10 35.73
C VAL A 212 6.59 5.28 35.71
N TYR A 213 6.76 4.36 36.67
CA TYR A 213 7.91 3.47 36.74
C TYR A 213 8.04 2.59 35.47
N PHE A 214 6.97 1.87 35.12
CA PHE A 214 6.99 1.01 33.94
C PHE A 214 7.26 1.77 32.66
N THR A 215 6.69 2.96 32.50
CA THR A 215 6.96 3.81 31.33
C THR A 215 8.44 4.11 31.24
N ALA A 216 9.03 4.65 32.29
CA ALA A 216 10.42 5.04 32.28
C ALA A 216 11.38 3.84 32.06
N MET A 217 11.13 2.70 32.71
CA MET A 217 11.98 1.52 32.55
C MET A 217 11.83 0.87 31.17
N THR A 218 10.61 0.89 30.63
CA THR A 218 10.34 0.36 29.27
C THR A 218 10.90 1.26 28.20
N ASP A 219 10.84 2.58 28.36
CA ASP A 219 11.45 3.54 27.43
C ASP A 219 12.97 3.30 27.33
N VAL A 220 13.65 3.07 28.45
CA VAL A 220 15.08 2.68 28.46
C VAL A 220 15.28 1.34 27.73
N LEU A 221 14.43 0.33 27.97
CA LEU A 221 14.55 -0.95 27.31
C LEU A 221 14.42 -0.81 25.78
N MET A 222 13.49 0.02 25.32
CA MET A 222 13.30 0.31 23.89
C MET A 222 14.43 1.15 23.29
N GLU A 223 14.99 2.10 24.06
CA GLU A 223 16.16 2.90 23.64
C GLU A 223 17.36 2.01 23.33
N TYR A 224 17.58 0.98 24.14
CA TYR A 224 18.63 -0.03 23.90
C TYR A 224 18.18 -1.19 23.04
N GLU A 225 17.15 -0.99 22.23
CA GLU A 225 16.64 -1.94 21.22
C GLU A 225 16.16 -3.28 21.80
N GLY A 226 15.76 -3.31 23.08
CA GLY A 226 15.18 -4.49 23.73
C GLY A 226 13.75 -4.76 23.25
N THR A 227 13.36 -6.02 23.36
CA THR A 227 11.98 -6.45 23.18
C THR A 227 11.35 -6.63 24.54
N LEU A 228 10.28 -5.89 24.86
CA LEU A 228 9.48 -6.14 26.05
C LEU A 228 8.68 -7.42 25.83
N ASP A 229 8.84 -8.41 26.71
CA ASP A 229 7.99 -9.61 26.71
C ASP A 229 6.67 -9.33 27.44
N LYS A 230 6.76 -9.08 28.72
CA LYS A 230 5.59 -8.84 29.59
C LYS A 230 5.96 -8.20 30.91
N TYR A 231 4.93 -7.69 31.58
CA TYR A 231 4.97 -7.40 33.01
C TYR A 231 4.42 -8.60 33.80
N ILE A 232 5.10 -8.98 34.88
CA ILE A 232 4.70 -10.09 35.74
C ILE A 232 4.55 -9.52 37.17
N GLY A 233 3.37 -8.99 37.49
CA GLY A 233 3.17 -8.19 38.69
C GLY A 233 3.94 -6.85 38.56
N ASP A 234 4.93 -6.66 39.42
CA ASP A 234 5.85 -5.52 39.44
C ASP A 234 7.16 -5.78 38.67
N MET A 235 7.35 -6.99 38.16
CA MET A 235 8.54 -7.40 37.40
C MET A 235 8.38 -7.06 35.90
N ILE A 236 9.46 -6.59 35.32
CA ILE A 236 9.61 -6.36 33.87
C ILE A 236 10.46 -7.48 33.28
N MET A 237 9.98 -8.13 32.22
CA MET A 237 10.74 -9.11 31.45
C MET A 237 11.01 -8.55 30.06
N GLY A 238 12.28 -8.46 29.70
CA GLY A 238 12.73 -8.05 28.37
C GLY A 238 13.84 -8.93 27.83
N PHE A 239 14.08 -8.86 26.51
CA PHE A 239 15.10 -9.66 25.86
C PHE A 239 15.67 -9.01 24.60
N TRP A 240 16.83 -9.50 24.16
CA TRP A 240 17.56 -9.12 22.95
C TRP A 240 17.97 -10.35 22.14
N GLY A 241 18.15 -10.22 20.83
CA GLY A 241 18.54 -11.31 19.91
C GLY A 241 17.37 -11.90 19.13
N ALA A 242 16.14 -11.49 19.43
CA ALA A 242 14.94 -11.87 18.71
C ALA A 242 13.91 -10.71 18.73
N PRO A 243 13.00 -10.62 17.74
CA PRO A 243 12.84 -11.47 16.56
C PRO A 243 13.99 -11.33 15.55
N LEU A 244 14.64 -10.18 15.50
CA LEU A 244 15.79 -9.92 14.63
C LEU A 244 17.10 -10.29 15.33
N PRO A 245 18.08 -10.83 14.60
CA PRO A 245 19.41 -11.07 15.15
C PRO A 245 20.07 -9.76 15.59
N GLN A 246 20.67 -9.76 16.77
CA GLN A 246 21.43 -8.63 17.33
C GLN A 246 22.77 -9.17 17.83
N PRO A 247 23.87 -8.99 17.10
CA PRO A 247 25.19 -9.52 17.52
C PRO A 247 25.64 -9.02 18.89
N GLU A 248 25.24 -7.81 19.30
CA GLU A 248 25.60 -7.17 20.56
C GLU A 248 24.52 -7.32 21.66
N HIS A 249 23.63 -8.32 21.55
CA HIS A 249 22.49 -8.51 22.47
C HIS A 249 22.88 -8.46 23.96
N ALA A 250 23.99 -9.08 24.35
CA ALA A 250 24.46 -9.09 25.73
C ALA A 250 24.95 -7.72 26.20
N ILE A 251 25.68 -7.00 25.33
CA ILE A 251 26.17 -5.65 25.62
C ILE A 251 25.02 -4.66 25.75
N LEU A 252 24.04 -4.73 24.86
CA LEU A 252 22.84 -3.88 24.89
C LEU A 252 22.03 -4.11 26.17
N ALA A 253 21.85 -5.37 26.58
CA ALA A 253 21.16 -5.71 27.82
C ALA A 253 21.85 -5.15 29.08
N CYS A 254 23.18 -5.25 29.12
CA CYS A 254 23.96 -4.70 30.23
C CYS A 254 23.93 -3.17 30.27
N LYS A 255 24.04 -2.49 29.12
CA LYS A 255 23.90 -1.04 29.05
C LYS A 255 22.50 -0.58 29.47
N CYS A 256 21.45 -1.30 29.04
CA CYS A 256 20.09 -1.06 29.45
C CYS A 256 19.94 -1.14 30.96
N ALA A 257 20.45 -2.20 31.60
CA ALA A 257 20.38 -2.36 33.04
C ALA A 257 21.04 -1.20 33.80
N LEU A 258 22.21 -0.76 33.38
CA LEU A 258 22.90 0.38 34.00
C LEU A 258 22.10 1.67 33.80
N ARG A 259 21.55 1.90 32.60
CA ARG A 259 20.75 3.09 32.34
C ARG A 259 19.42 3.07 33.11
N GLN A 260 18.79 1.90 33.29
CA GLN A 260 17.61 1.76 34.14
C GLN A 260 17.90 2.18 35.60
N MET A 261 19.07 1.82 36.16
CA MET A 261 19.46 2.27 37.48
C MET A 261 19.65 3.78 37.58
N GLU A 262 20.22 4.41 36.55
CA GLU A 262 20.37 5.88 36.50
C GLU A 262 18.99 6.57 36.44
N VAL A 263 18.13 6.15 35.51
CA VAL A 263 16.77 6.72 35.35
C VAL A 263 15.92 6.49 36.60
N LEU A 264 16.06 5.35 37.26
CA LEU A 264 15.39 5.10 38.55
C LEU A 264 15.85 6.09 39.62
N ASN A 265 17.14 6.39 39.70
CA ASN A 265 17.65 7.39 40.65
C ASN A 265 17.11 8.80 40.32
N GLU A 266 16.98 9.14 39.04
CA GLU A 266 16.35 10.41 38.60
C GLU A 266 14.88 10.47 39.06
N LEU A 267 14.09 9.39 38.85
CA LEU A 267 12.69 9.29 39.31
C LEU A 267 12.59 9.38 40.84
N ASN A 268 13.43 8.63 41.57
CA ASN A 268 13.45 8.62 43.01
C ASN A 268 13.79 9.99 43.63
N SER A 269 14.53 10.83 42.92
CA SER A 269 14.80 12.21 43.33
C SER A 269 13.54 13.09 43.34
N GLN A 270 12.57 12.75 42.53
CA GLN A 270 11.29 13.47 42.40
C GLN A 270 10.21 12.91 43.35
N TRP A 271 10.43 11.72 43.90
CA TRP A 271 9.45 11.05 44.77
C TRP A 271 9.77 11.24 46.25
N PRO A 272 8.72 11.36 47.11
CA PRO A 272 8.87 11.32 48.52
C PRO A 272 9.58 10.02 48.98
N GLN A 273 10.28 10.08 50.10
CA GLN A 273 11.13 8.97 50.55
C GLN A 273 10.36 7.65 50.76
N ASP A 274 9.10 7.72 51.19
CA ASP A 274 8.21 6.59 51.40
C ASP A 274 7.64 5.97 50.14
N ARG A 275 7.82 6.65 48.97
CA ARG A 275 7.38 6.18 47.64
C ARG A 275 8.53 5.82 46.71
N ARG A 276 9.77 5.88 47.18
CA ARG A 276 10.95 5.51 46.38
C ARG A 276 10.97 4.03 46.11
N ILE A 277 11.39 3.67 44.91
CA ILE A 277 11.50 2.30 44.44
C ILE A 277 12.97 1.89 44.42
N ASP A 278 13.26 0.68 44.86
CA ASP A 278 14.53 0.00 44.63
C ASP A 278 14.29 -1.24 43.79
N ILE A 279 15.23 -1.58 42.90
CA ILE A 279 15.08 -2.72 41.96
C ILE A 279 16.28 -3.65 42.02
N GLY A 280 15.99 -4.93 41.70
CA GLY A 280 16.98 -5.93 41.36
C GLY A 280 16.90 -6.25 39.87
N ILE A 281 18.05 -6.38 39.18
CA ILE A 281 18.12 -6.75 37.77
C ILE A 281 18.95 -8.02 37.62
N GLY A 282 18.39 -9.04 36.96
CA GLY A 282 19.07 -10.27 36.57
C GLY A 282 19.20 -10.39 35.08
N ILE A 283 20.42 -10.68 34.58
CA ILE A 283 20.73 -10.79 33.15
C ILE A 283 21.32 -12.16 32.86
N ASN A 284 20.77 -12.87 31.88
CA ASN A 284 21.34 -14.14 31.44
C ASN A 284 21.34 -14.25 29.92
N THR A 285 22.36 -14.89 29.36
CA THR A 285 22.47 -15.22 27.95
C THR A 285 22.45 -16.72 27.75
N GLY A 286 21.69 -17.18 26.76
CA GLY A 286 21.67 -18.59 26.39
C GLY A 286 20.64 -18.93 25.35
N THR A 287 20.66 -20.20 24.91
CA THR A 287 19.69 -20.71 23.93
C THR A 287 18.32 -20.90 24.59
N VAL A 288 17.30 -20.37 23.92
CA VAL A 288 15.90 -20.48 24.33
C VAL A 288 15.02 -20.68 23.09
N THR A 289 13.86 -21.28 23.27
CA THR A 289 12.83 -21.31 22.23
C THR A 289 12.06 -20.00 22.22
N VAL A 290 12.11 -19.27 21.12
CA VAL A 290 11.44 -17.97 20.90
C VAL A 290 10.35 -18.16 19.87
N GLY A 291 9.14 -17.70 20.13
CA GLY A 291 8.07 -17.77 19.14
C GLY A 291 6.68 -17.48 19.68
N ASN A 292 5.68 -17.81 18.87
CA ASN A 292 4.27 -17.64 19.22
C ASN A 292 3.82 -18.85 20.06
N ILE A 293 3.78 -18.68 21.34
CA ILE A 293 3.48 -19.74 22.32
C ILE A 293 2.11 -19.49 22.93
N GLY A 294 1.26 -20.52 22.96
CA GLY A 294 -0.09 -20.42 23.50
C GLY A 294 -1.08 -21.34 22.78
N SER A 295 -2.31 -20.90 22.66
CA SER A 295 -3.35 -21.59 21.90
C SER A 295 -3.61 -20.92 20.54
N VAL A 296 -4.28 -21.61 19.63
CA VAL A 296 -4.67 -21.06 18.31
C VAL A 296 -5.46 -19.74 18.44
N GLY A 297 -6.27 -19.58 19.49
CA GLY A 297 -7.06 -18.37 19.73
C GLY A 297 -6.35 -17.28 20.55
N ARG A 298 -5.22 -17.60 21.19
CA ARG A 298 -4.45 -16.65 22.02
C ARG A 298 -2.98 -17.05 22.08
N MET A 299 -2.17 -16.30 21.38
CA MET A 299 -0.72 -16.48 21.31
C MET A 299 -0.01 -15.30 21.93
N ASN A 300 1.14 -15.57 22.58
CA ASN A 300 2.08 -14.55 23.00
C ASN A 300 3.42 -14.83 22.32
N TYR A 301 4.04 -13.79 21.77
CA TYR A 301 5.42 -13.89 21.32
C TYR A 301 6.33 -13.79 22.54
N THR A 302 6.93 -14.89 22.95
CA THR A 302 7.65 -15.01 24.20
C THR A 302 8.79 -16.02 24.12
N LEU A 303 9.52 -16.17 25.24
CA LEU A 303 10.67 -17.05 25.38
C LEU A 303 10.33 -18.20 26.33
N MET A 304 10.87 -19.40 26.02
CA MET A 304 10.86 -20.55 26.95
C MET A 304 12.22 -21.25 26.96
N GLY A 305 12.64 -21.67 28.17
CA GLY A 305 13.85 -22.45 28.37
C GLY A 305 14.49 -22.21 29.73
N ASP A 306 15.43 -23.09 30.12
CA ASP A 306 16.16 -22.97 31.39
C ASP A 306 16.95 -21.67 31.51
N SER A 307 17.46 -21.16 30.39
CA SER A 307 18.17 -19.90 30.38
C SER A 307 17.29 -18.71 30.78
N VAL A 308 15.98 -18.75 30.51
CA VAL A 308 15.01 -17.74 30.96
C VAL A 308 14.87 -17.81 32.48
N ASN A 309 14.70 -19.02 33.02
CA ASN A 309 14.56 -19.25 34.48
C ASN A 309 15.81 -18.82 35.25
N LEU A 310 17.00 -19.01 34.64
CA LEU A 310 18.26 -18.57 35.28
C LEU A 310 18.31 -17.04 35.38
N GLY A 311 17.87 -16.30 34.37
CA GLY A 311 17.77 -14.83 34.43
C GLY A 311 16.90 -14.35 35.56
N SER A 312 15.72 -14.95 35.73
CA SER A 312 14.83 -14.64 36.86
C SER A 312 15.42 -14.99 38.25
N ARG A 313 16.13 -16.13 38.35
CA ARG A 313 16.83 -16.49 39.61
C ARG A 313 17.94 -15.51 39.94
N LEU A 314 18.70 -15.04 38.95
CA LEU A 314 19.76 -14.04 39.17
C LEU A 314 19.22 -12.72 39.70
N GLU A 315 18.02 -12.31 39.25
CA GLU A 315 17.33 -11.16 39.84
C GLU A 315 17.14 -11.37 41.37
N GLY A 316 16.53 -12.49 41.75
CA GLY A 316 16.27 -12.80 43.17
C GLY A 316 17.53 -12.91 44.04
N VAL A 317 18.64 -13.38 43.47
CA VAL A 317 19.93 -13.53 44.17
C VAL A 317 20.55 -12.19 44.54
N ASN A 318 20.21 -11.10 43.85
CA ASN A 318 20.65 -9.74 44.23
C ASN A 318 20.34 -9.41 45.67
N LYS A 319 19.21 -9.89 46.22
CA LYS A 319 18.81 -9.66 47.62
C LYS A 319 19.82 -10.28 48.61
N THR A 320 20.34 -11.46 48.28
CA THR A 320 21.29 -12.19 49.12
C THR A 320 22.65 -11.52 49.19
N TYR A 321 23.09 -10.95 48.04
CA TYR A 321 24.42 -10.35 47.94
C TYR A 321 24.42 -8.82 48.10
N GLY A 322 23.27 -8.20 48.29
CA GLY A 322 23.15 -6.74 48.41
C GLY A 322 23.57 -5.98 47.15
N THR A 323 23.39 -6.59 45.99
CA THR A 323 23.68 -6.00 44.66
C THR A 323 22.40 -5.60 43.97
N HIS A 324 22.47 -4.70 42.97
CA HIS A 324 21.31 -4.26 42.17
C HIS A 324 21.27 -4.89 40.79
N VAL A 325 22.42 -5.22 40.24
CA VAL A 325 22.52 -5.85 38.92
C VAL A 325 23.40 -7.08 39.02
N MET A 326 22.90 -8.20 38.53
CA MET A 326 23.62 -9.46 38.50
C MET A 326 23.53 -10.09 37.12
N MET A 327 24.63 -10.57 36.58
CA MET A 327 24.67 -11.29 35.32
C MET A 327 25.28 -12.67 35.47
N SER A 328 24.93 -13.58 34.57
CA SER A 328 25.55 -14.91 34.51
C SER A 328 26.94 -14.86 33.90
N GLU A 329 27.72 -15.94 34.14
CA GLU A 329 29.01 -16.17 33.45
C GLU A 329 28.89 -16.18 31.92
N PHE A 330 27.75 -16.67 31.39
CA PHE A 330 27.48 -16.71 29.94
C PHE A 330 27.36 -15.30 29.37
N THR A 331 26.62 -14.40 30.04
CA THR A 331 26.55 -13.00 29.67
C THR A 331 27.89 -12.31 29.80
N TYR A 332 28.59 -12.54 30.94
CA TYR A 332 29.93 -11.95 31.17
C TYR A 332 30.93 -12.33 30.08
N GLY A 333 30.89 -13.58 29.59
CA GLY A 333 31.74 -14.06 28.51
C GLY A 333 31.64 -13.28 27.20
N LEU A 334 30.45 -12.67 26.95
CA LEU A 334 30.17 -11.89 25.73
C LEU A 334 30.42 -10.38 25.89
N VAL A 335 30.56 -9.87 27.12
CA VAL A 335 30.70 -8.42 27.38
C VAL A 335 32.08 -8.00 27.87
N LYS A 336 32.96 -8.96 28.19
CA LYS A 336 34.32 -8.71 28.67
C LYS A 336 35.26 -8.24 27.58
#